data_dea210393ae1d4ff52ec30fae0605c15
#
_entry.id   dea210393ae1d4ff52ec30fae0605c15
#
_cell.length_a   1.000
_cell.length_b   1.000
_cell.length_c   1.000
_cell.angle_alpha   90.00
_cell.angle_beta   90.00
_cell.angle_gamma   90.00
#
_symmetry.space_group_name_H-M   'P 1'
#
loop_
_entity.id
_entity.type
_entity.pdbx_description
1 polymer ?
#
loop_
_entity_poly.entity_id
_entity_poly.type
_entity_poly.pdbx_seq_one_letter_code
_entity_poly.pdbx_strand_id
1 'polypeptide(L)'
;GRDLRSVARLLQEEDRLGLHPPHLVIGDVGCSVACGASLELVPLAVEPIEAAWQGRPEVLLPLLAGLPGLSPQPVTADRRLAYYIDPEALDRGRLAAIEAHGVDCLVSDNKYLDILPAGVNKGSTLLALLEWLEVEADRVVTAGDTLNDLAMFETGLQGVMVGNAEPGLVAALPRLPRVYRAEGEGCEGIVEGLRHFGFGSLLGELAE
;
A
#
# COMPACT_ATOMS: atom_id res chain seq x y z
N GLY A 1 -3.19 -1.11 2.16
CA GLY A 1 -3.98 -1.45 1.02
C GLY A 1 -5.49 -1.34 1.15
N ARG A 2 -6.03 -0.60 2.13
CA ARG A 2 -7.48 -0.41 2.27
C ARG A 2 -8.03 0.50 1.18
N ASP A 3 -9.29 0.26 0.74
CA ASP A 3 -10.05 1.22 -0.04
C ASP A 3 -10.48 2.44 0.82
N LEU A 4 -10.82 3.54 0.18
CA LEU A 4 -11.19 4.77 0.89
C LEU A 4 -12.46 4.60 1.76
N ARG A 5 -13.39 3.71 1.43
CA ARG A 5 -14.56 3.42 2.27
C ARG A 5 -14.17 2.72 3.57
N SER A 6 -13.22 1.79 3.49
CA SER A 6 -12.68 1.13 4.68
C SER A 6 -11.90 2.11 5.56
N VAL A 7 -11.18 3.06 4.95
CA VAL A 7 -10.51 4.15 5.67
C VAL A 7 -11.54 5.06 6.33
N ALA A 8 -12.63 5.43 5.63
CA ALA A 8 -13.69 6.26 6.21
C ALA A 8 -14.28 5.66 7.49
N ARG A 9 -14.52 4.36 7.51
CA ARG A 9 -15.02 3.66 8.71
C ARG A 9 -14.00 3.71 9.84
N LEU A 10 -12.72 3.49 9.54
CA LEU A 10 -11.65 3.56 10.53
C LEU A 10 -11.58 4.96 11.15
N LEU A 11 -11.58 6.02 10.33
CA LEU A 11 -11.53 7.39 10.81
C LEU A 11 -12.74 7.78 11.67
N GLN A 12 -13.94 7.24 11.37
CA GLN A 12 -15.12 7.44 12.23
C GLN A 12 -14.98 6.78 13.60
N GLU A 13 -14.27 5.66 13.70
CA GLU A 13 -13.96 5.01 14.99
C GLU A 13 -12.87 5.78 15.74
N GLU A 14 -11.87 6.27 15.03
CA GLU A 14 -10.78 7.07 15.60
C GLU A 14 -11.28 8.40 16.16
N ASP A 15 -12.26 9.05 15.53
CA ASP A 15 -12.89 10.28 16.03
C ASP A 15 -13.50 10.06 17.43
N ARG A 16 -14.07 8.89 17.69
CA ARG A 16 -14.56 8.51 19.03
C ARG A 16 -13.46 8.38 20.07
N LEU A 17 -12.25 8.10 19.64
CA LEU A 17 -11.07 7.96 20.49
C LEU A 17 -10.29 9.28 20.63
N GLY A 18 -10.72 10.34 19.95
CA GLY A 18 -10.05 11.65 19.94
C GLY A 18 -8.70 11.62 19.18
N LEU A 19 -8.53 10.70 18.24
CA LEU A 19 -7.33 10.63 17.40
C LEU A 19 -7.46 11.62 16.24
N HIS A 20 -6.34 12.21 15.86
CA HIS A 20 -6.29 13.10 14.72
C HIS A 20 -6.20 12.31 13.41
N PRO A 21 -6.98 12.69 12.37
CA PRO A 21 -6.83 12.07 11.07
C PRO A 21 -5.45 12.36 10.46
N PRO A 22 -4.91 11.48 9.59
CA PRO A 22 -3.68 11.76 8.85
C PRO A 22 -3.88 12.96 7.92
N HIS A 23 -2.81 13.61 7.50
CA HIS A 23 -2.90 14.71 6.52
C HIS A 23 -3.35 14.19 5.15
N LEU A 24 -2.79 13.06 4.72
CA LEU A 24 -3.10 12.41 3.45
C LEU A 24 -3.29 10.92 3.65
N VAL A 25 -4.11 10.32 2.80
CA VAL A 25 -4.33 8.88 2.72
C VAL A 25 -3.91 8.39 1.35
N ILE A 26 -2.94 7.47 1.29
CA ILE A 26 -2.66 6.67 0.11
C ILE A 26 -3.47 5.37 0.25
N GLY A 27 -4.56 5.29 -0.50
CA GLY A 27 -5.47 4.15 -0.52
C GLY A 27 -5.26 3.24 -1.74
N ASP A 28 -6.08 2.18 -1.82
CA ASP A 28 -6.17 1.33 -3.00
C ASP A 28 -4.81 0.82 -3.52
N VAL A 29 -3.94 0.41 -2.59
CA VAL A 29 -2.59 -0.11 -2.88
C VAL A 29 -1.69 0.90 -3.62
N GLY A 30 -1.95 2.19 -3.48
CA GLY A 30 -1.24 3.26 -4.16
C GLY A 30 -2.05 3.96 -5.26
N CYS A 31 -3.21 3.44 -5.64
CA CYS A 31 -4.01 3.98 -6.73
C CYS A 31 -4.93 5.16 -6.35
N SER A 32 -4.95 5.54 -5.09
CA SER A 32 -5.75 6.68 -4.60
C SER A 32 -4.94 7.52 -3.65
N VAL A 33 -5.07 8.84 -3.78
CA VAL A 33 -4.56 9.82 -2.81
C VAL A 33 -5.69 10.74 -2.44
N ALA A 34 -5.95 10.86 -1.15
CA ALA A 34 -7.04 11.67 -0.62
C ALA A 34 -6.58 12.52 0.57
N CYS A 35 -7.28 13.64 0.81
CA CYS A 35 -7.15 14.41 2.03
C CYS A 35 -7.61 13.56 3.23
N GLY A 36 -6.82 13.50 4.30
CA GLY A 36 -7.13 12.64 5.44
C GLY A 36 -8.41 13.02 6.17
N ALA A 37 -8.72 14.30 6.27
CA ALA A 37 -9.91 14.77 6.98
C ALA A 37 -11.22 14.60 6.19
N SER A 38 -11.21 14.89 4.88
CA SER A 38 -12.42 14.85 4.04
C SER A 38 -12.56 13.59 3.20
N LEU A 39 -11.47 12.85 2.99
CA LEU A 39 -11.32 11.75 2.02
C LEU A 39 -11.64 12.15 0.57
N GLU A 40 -11.65 13.46 0.29
CA GLU A 40 -11.69 13.94 -1.08
C GLU A 40 -10.37 13.65 -1.79
N LEU A 41 -10.47 13.18 -3.02
CA LEU A 41 -9.29 12.89 -3.85
C LEU A 41 -8.46 14.16 -4.09
N VAL A 42 -7.15 13.99 -4.11
CA VAL A 42 -6.20 15.04 -4.48
C VAL A 42 -5.97 14.95 -6.00
N PRO A 43 -6.59 15.83 -6.83
CA PRO A 43 -6.59 15.67 -8.29
C PRO A 43 -5.19 15.55 -8.89
N LEU A 44 -4.26 16.43 -8.52
CA LEU A 44 -2.88 16.41 -9.03
C LEU A 44 -2.14 15.09 -8.78
N ALA A 45 -2.50 14.37 -7.70
CA ALA A 45 -1.89 13.10 -7.37
C ALA A 45 -2.57 11.90 -8.06
N VAL A 46 -3.87 11.99 -8.38
CA VAL A 46 -4.62 10.88 -8.98
C VAL A 46 -4.74 10.95 -10.50
N GLU A 47 -4.71 12.15 -11.11
CA GLU A 47 -4.80 12.31 -12.56
C GLU A 47 -3.78 11.47 -13.37
N PRO A 48 -2.48 11.39 -12.99
CA PRO A 48 -1.53 10.53 -13.69
C PRO A 48 -1.89 9.04 -13.59
N ILE A 49 -2.45 8.62 -12.43
CA ILE A 49 -2.88 7.24 -12.19
C ILE A 49 -4.09 6.91 -13.06
N GLU A 50 -5.06 7.84 -13.13
CA GLU A 50 -6.26 7.70 -13.97
C GLU A 50 -5.89 7.62 -15.46
N ALA A 51 -4.98 8.47 -15.90
CA ALA A 51 -4.49 8.43 -17.28
C ALA A 51 -3.82 7.09 -17.61
N ALA A 52 -3.03 6.54 -16.68
CA ALA A 52 -2.40 5.23 -16.87
C ALA A 52 -3.42 4.07 -16.83
N TRP A 53 -4.54 4.24 -16.12
CA TRP A 53 -5.60 3.23 -15.97
C TRP A 53 -6.63 3.25 -17.10
N GLN A 54 -6.75 4.38 -17.82
CA GLN A 54 -7.77 4.58 -18.84
C GLN A 54 -7.75 3.46 -19.89
N GLY A 55 -8.91 2.86 -20.17
CA GLY A 55 -9.10 1.79 -21.16
C GLY A 55 -8.59 0.40 -20.72
N ARG A 56 -7.98 0.27 -19.52
CA ARG A 56 -7.46 -1.01 -19.02
C ARG A 56 -8.58 -1.98 -18.64
N PRO A 57 -9.64 -1.57 -17.90
CA PRO A 57 -10.71 -2.47 -17.49
C PRO A 57 -11.38 -3.16 -18.68
N GLU A 58 -11.62 -2.47 -19.78
CA GLU A 58 -12.28 -2.99 -20.98
C GLU A 58 -11.49 -4.14 -21.61
N VAL A 59 -10.16 -4.08 -21.55
CA VAL A 59 -9.26 -5.12 -22.06
C VAL A 59 -9.10 -6.26 -21.05
N LEU A 60 -8.97 -5.94 -19.76
CA LEU A 60 -8.62 -6.91 -18.72
C LEU A 60 -9.80 -7.77 -18.27
N LEU A 61 -11.00 -7.18 -18.11
CA LEU A 61 -12.15 -7.91 -17.59
C LEU A 61 -12.50 -9.18 -18.38
N PRO A 62 -12.49 -9.18 -19.75
CA PRO A 62 -12.70 -10.42 -20.50
C PRO A 62 -11.61 -11.47 -20.27
N LEU A 63 -10.35 -11.06 -20.09
CA LEU A 63 -9.24 -11.98 -19.84
C LEU A 63 -9.33 -12.61 -18.44
N LEU A 64 -9.74 -11.83 -17.45
CA LEU A 64 -9.87 -12.26 -16.06
C LEU A 64 -11.10 -13.15 -15.84
N ALA A 65 -12.19 -12.93 -16.56
CA ALA A 65 -13.41 -13.72 -16.44
C ALA A 65 -13.22 -15.21 -16.75
N GLY A 66 -12.17 -15.57 -17.52
CA GLY A 66 -11.83 -16.96 -17.83
C GLY A 66 -10.78 -17.60 -16.92
N LEU A 67 -10.30 -16.90 -15.89
CA LEU A 67 -9.26 -17.41 -15.00
C LEU A 67 -9.88 -18.16 -13.81
N PRO A 68 -9.55 -19.47 -13.63
CA PRO A 68 -9.98 -20.19 -12.44
C PRO A 68 -9.32 -19.62 -11.18
N GLY A 69 -9.99 -19.77 -10.06
CA GLY A 69 -9.48 -19.32 -8.75
C GLY A 69 -9.57 -17.81 -8.51
N LEU A 70 -10.23 -17.02 -9.38
CA LEU A 70 -10.50 -15.60 -9.14
C LEU A 70 -11.97 -15.35 -8.78
N SER A 71 -12.19 -14.55 -7.74
CA SER A 71 -13.49 -13.98 -7.43
C SER A 71 -13.36 -12.48 -7.11
N PRO A 72 -14.21 -11.60 -7.71
CA PRO A 72 -14.10 -10.17 -7.48
C PRO A 72 -14.28 -9.80 -6.01
N GLN A 73 -13.49 -8.87 -5.50
CA GLN A 73 -13.71 -8.28 -4.18
C GLN A 73 -14.86 -7.27 -4.26
N PRO A 74 -15.70 -7.17 -3.20
CA PRO A 74 -16.80 -6.20 -3.13
C PRO A 74 -16.26 -4.81 -2.72
N VAL A 75 -15.26 -4.31 -3.45
CA VAL A 75 -14.64 -3.00 -3.21
C VAL A 75 -14.93 -2.07 -4.38
N THR A 76 -15.11 -0.79 -4.08
CA THR A 76 -15.14 0.23 -5.14
C THR A 76 -13.68 0.53 -5.50
N ALA A 77 -13.31 0.24 -6.73
CA ALA A 77 -11.95 0.44 -7.20
C ALA A 77 -12.00 1.02 -8.61
N ASP A 78 -11.91 2.35 -8.70
CA ASP A 78 -12.02 3.04 -9.98
C ASP A 78 -10.70 3.02 -10.77
N ARG A 79 -9.57 2.76 -10.10
CA ARG A 79 -8.21 2.82 -10.65
C ARG A 79 -7.40 1.53 -10.46
N ARG A 80 -8.07 0.43 -10.10
CA ARG A 80 -7.50 -0.92 -10.00
C ARG A 80 -8.60 -1.97 -10.14
N LEU A 81 -8.23 -3.24 -10.37
CA LEU A 81 -9.12 -4.38 -10.18
C LEU A 81 -8.65 -5.18 -8.97
N ALA A 82 -9.59 -5.66 -8.15
CA ALA A 82 -9.30 -6.39 -6.92
C ALA A 82 -10.06 -7.72 -6.88
N TYR A 83 -9.33 -8.80 -6.61
CA TYR A 83 -9.86 -10.16 -6.56
C TYR A 83 -9.43 -10.88 -5.29
N TYR A 84 -10.25 -11.81 -4.82
CA TYR A 84 -9.79 -12.92 -4.00
C TYR A 84 -9.21 -13.99 -4.91
N ILE A 85 -8.18 -14.68 -4.43
CA ILE A 85 -7.58 -15.80 -5.15
C ILE A 85 -7.75 -17.10 -4.38
N ASP A 86 -7.91 -18.20 -5.13
CA ASP A 86 -7.61 -19.54 -4.68
C ASP A 86 -6.17 -19.86 -5.16
N PRO A 87 -5.17 -19.91 -4.27
CA PRO A 87 -3.77 -20.07 -4.66
C PRO A 87 -3.48 -21.44 -5.31
N GLU A 88 -4.33 -22.46 -5.08
CA GLU A 88 -4.18 -23.79 -5.68
C GLU A 88 -4.74 -23.82 -7.11
N ALA A 89 -5.75 -23.01 -7.40
CA ALA A 89 -6.39 -22.94 -8.72
C ALA A 89 -5.81 -21.86 -9.63
N LEU A 90 -5.10 -20.86 -9.07
CA LEU A 90 -4.58 -19.72 -9.82
C LEU A 90 -3.37 -20.09 -10.68
N ASP A 91 -3.49 -20.00 -11.99
CA ASP A 91 -2.36 -20.08 -12.93
C ASP A 91 -1.56 -18.77 -12.92
N ARG A 92 -0.47 -18.75 -12.16
CA ARG A 92 0.44 -17.59 -12.08
C ARG A 92 1.12 -17.25 -13.41
N GLY A 93 1.27 -18.22 -14.33
CA GLY A 93 1.80 -17.96 -15.67
C GLY A 93 0.89 -17.08 -16.51
N ARG A 94 -0.42 -17.13 -16.27
CA ARG A 94 -1.39 -16.26 -16.93
C ARG A 94 -1.36 -14.82 -16.41
N LEU A 95 -0.91 -14.58 -15.18
CA LEU A 95 -0.74 -13.22 -14.66
C LEU A 95 0.29 -12.44 -15.47
N ALA A 96 1.41 -13.07 -15.88
CA ALA A 96 2.40 -12.44 -16.74
C ALA A 96 1.82 -12.01 -18.12
N ALA A 97 0.87 -12.78 -18.66
CA ALA A 97 0.15 -12.38 -19.88
C ALA A 97 -0.76 -11.18 -19.65
N ILE A 98 -1.35 -11.03 -18.46
CA ILE A 98 -2.15 -9.87 -18.06
C ILE A 98 -1.25 -8.64 -17.92
N GLU A 99 -0.08 -8.78 -17.29
CA GLU A 99 0.91 -7.69 -17.13
C GLU A 99 1.39 -7.12 -18.46
N ALA A 100 1.42 -7.93 -19.53
CA ALA A 100 1.74 -7.46 -20.88
C ALA A 100 0.77 -6.37 -21.42
N HIS A 101 -0.38 -6.17 -20.76
CA HIS A 101 -1.33 -5.10 -21.07
C HIS A 101 -1.04 -3.78 -20.32
N GLY A 102 0.17 -3.60 -19.78
CA GLY A 102 0.58 -2.36 -19.11
C GLY A 102 -0.02 -2.19 -17.72
N VAL A 103 -0.08 -3.30 -16.97
CA VAL A 103 -0.53 -3.37 -15.59
C VAL A 103 0.43 -4.23 -14.77
N ASP A 104 0.41 -4.05 -13.47
CA ASP A 104 1.11 -4.89 -12.50
C ASP A 104 0.11 -5.78 -11.74
N CYS A 105 0.45 -7.05 -11.55
CA CYS A 105 -0.33 -8.02 -10.79
C CYS A 105 0.32 -8.26 -9.42
N LEU A 106 -0.26 -7.72 -8.37
CA LEU A 106 0.23 -7.85 -7.00
C LEU A 106 -0.57 -8.91 -6.23
N VAL A 107 0.08 -10.01 -5.89
CA VAL A 107 -0.48 -11.04 -5.00
C VAL A 107 0.01 -10.78 -3.58
N SER A 108 -0.90 -10.70 -2.62
CA SER A 108 -0.58 -10.53 -1.20
C SER A 108 -1.38 -11.50 -0.33
N ASP A 109 -0.78 -11.89 0.82
CA ASP A 109 -1.37 -12.80 1.82
C ASP A 109 -1.88 -14.14 1.22
N ASN A 110 -1.35 -14.57 0.08
CA ASN A 110 -1.86 -15.72 -0.70
C ASN A 110 -3.39 -15.73 -0.90
N LYS A 111 -4.04 -14.60 -0.78
CA LYS A 111 -5.49 -14.44 -0.75
C LYS A 111 -6.00 -13.35 -1.68
N TYR A 112 -5.20 -12.35 -1.94
CA TYR A 112 -5.59 -11.16 -2.68
C TYR A 112 -4.76 -11.02 -3.95
N LEU A 113 -5.43 -10.61 -5.03
CA LEU A 113 -4.81 -10.13 -6.26
C LEU A 113 -5.30 -8.73 -6.53
N ASP A 114 -4.39 -7.78 -6.58
CA ASP A 114 -4.62 -6.42 -7.04
C ASP A 114 -3.97 -6.24 -8.42
N ILE A 115 -4.72 -5.73 -9.39
CA ILE A 115 -4.21 -5.38 -10.71
C ILE A 115 -4.22 -3.87 -10.81
N LEU A 116 -3.04 -3.29 -10.98
CA LEU A 116 -2.74 -1.87 -10.85
C LEU A 116 -2.21 -1.34 -12.19
N PRO A 117 -2.30 -0.03 -12.47
CA PRO A 117 -1.53 0.56 -13.56
C PRO A 117 -0.05 0.24 -13.40
N ALA A 118 0.66 -0.08 -14.48
CA ALA A 118 2.07 -0.44 -14.40
C ALA A 118 2.91 0.65 -13.71
N GLY A 119 3.74 0.24 -12.77
CA GLY A 119 4.59 1.13 -11.97
C GLY A 119 3.86 1.92 -10.88
N VAL A 120 2.54 1.77 -10.74
CA VAL A 120 1.76 2.41 -9.66
C VAL A 120 1.66 1.46 -8.48
N ASN A 121 2.18 1.87 -7.35
CA ASN A 121 2.13 1.13 -6.08
C ASN A 121 2.29 2.09 -4.91
N LYS A 122 2.24 1.60 -3.67
CA LYS A 122 2.39 2.45 -2.47
C LYS A 122 3.71 3.23 -2.45
N GLY A 123 4.80 2.63 -2.92
CA GLY A 123 6.12 3.24 -2.94
C GLY A 123 6.23 4.37 -3.96
N SER A 124 5.85 4.11 -5.22
CA SER A 124 5.90 5.11 -6.29
C SER A 124 4.99 6.31 -5.99
N THR A 125 3.79 6.05 -5.48
CA THR A 125 2.85 7.11 -5.09
C THR A 125 3.37 7.92 -3.90
N LEU A 126 3.99 7.25 -2.91
CA LEU A 126 4.66 7.95 -1.80
C LEU A 126 5.76 8.86 -2.29
N LEU A 127 6.67 8.37 -3.16
CA LEU A 127 7.76 9.18 -3.70
C LEU A 127 7.24 10.40 -4.46
N ALA A 128 6.23 10.24 -5.32
CA ALA A 128 5.60 11.34 -6.04
C ALA A 128 5.00 12.40 -5.09
N LEU A 129 4.38 11.96 -3.98
CA LEU A 129 3.87 12.86 -2.96
C LEU A 129 4.97 13.60 -2.21
N LEU A 130 6.06 12.93 -1.85
CA LEU A 130 7.19 13.55 -1.16
C LEU A 130 7.85 14.62 -2.03
N GLU A 131 8.02 14.34 -3.32
CA GLU A 131 8.52 15.31 -4.30
C GLU A 131 7.59 16.53 -4.39
N TRP A 132 6.28 16.29 -4.55
CA TRP A 132 5.29 17.37 -4.64
C TRP A 132 5.19 18.22 -3.37
N LEU A 133 5.35 17.59 -2.19
CA LEU A 133 5.31 18.26 -0.88
C LEU A 133 6.67 18.83 -0.46
N GLU A 134 7.72 18.65 -1.27
CA GLU A 134 9.09 19.08 -0.97
C GLU A 134 9.60 18.51 0.38
N VAL A 135 9.24 17.25 0.69
CA VAL A 135 9.66 16.57 1.93
C VAL A 135 10.95 15.80 1.70
N GLU A 136 11.97 16.16 2.48
CA GLU A 136 13.28 15.50 2.43
C GLU A 136 13.20 14.03 2.90
N ALA A 137 13.94 13.14 2.20
CA ALA A 137 13.88 11.69 2.42
C ALA A 137 14.32 11.25 3.83
N ASP A 138 15.21 12.00 4.48
CA ASP A 138 15.69 11.73 5.83
C ASP A 138 14.66 12.05 6.93
N ARG A 139 13.60 12.76 6.58
CA ARG A 139 12.45 13.07 7.45
C ARG A 139 11.32 12.05 7.32
N VAL A 140 11.50 11.00 6.54
CA VAL A 140 10.45 10.02 6.22
C VAL A 140 10.82 8.66 6.78
N VAL A 141 9.87 8.05 7.50
CA VAL A 141 9.93 6.66 7.91
C VAL A 141 8.67 5.96 7.39
N THR A 142 8.86 4.88 6.65
CA THR A 142 7.77 3.98 6.23
C THR A 142 7.61 2.85 7.22
N ALA A 143 6.40 2.28 7.33
CA ALA A 143 6.17 1.08 8.15
C ALA A 143 5.22 0.12 7.43
N GLY A 144 5.39 -1.18 7.65
CA GLY A 144 4.56 -2.19 7.02
C GLY A 144 4.76 -3.60 7.55
N ASP A 145 3.85 -4.49 7.15
CA ASP A 145 3.77 -5.87 7.63
C ASP A 145 3.52 -6.90 6.51
N THR A 146 3.11 -6.48 5.30
CA THR A 146 2.75 -7.39 4.20
C THR A 146 3.48 -7.08 2.90
N LEU A 147 3.46 -8.02 1.93
CA LEU A 147 4.11 -7.85 0.62
C LEU A 147 3.59 -6.63 -0.16
N ASN A 148 2.38 -6.16 0.11
CA ASN A 148 1.91 -4.94 -0.53
C ASN A 148 2.62 -3.66 -0.01
N ASP A 149 3.41 -3.76 1.08
CA ASP A 149 4.24 -2.69 1.62
C ASP A 149 5.68 -2.74 1.09
N LEU A 150 6.07 -3.85 0.45
CA LEU A 150 7.42 -4.06 -0.06
C LEU A 150 7.88 -2.89 -0.96
N ALA A 151 7.00 -2.40 -1.83
CA ALA A 151 7.31 -1.28 -2.71
C ALA A 151 7.68 0.00 -1.94
N MET A 152 7.16 0.24 -0.73
CA MET A 152 7.58 1.37 0.11
C MET A 152 9.00 1.16 0.65
N PHE A 153 9.35 -0.06 1.03
CA PHE A 153 10.69 -0.39 1.52
C PHE A 153 11.74 -0.37 0.41
N GLU A 154 11.37 -0.66 -0.83
CA GLU A 154 12.23 -0.60 -2.00
C GLU A 154 12.51 0.84 -2.50
N THR A 155 11.81 1.85 -1.96
CA THR A 155 12.07 3.27 -2.27
C THR A 155 13.44 3.77 -1.82
N GLY A 156 14.10 3.06 -0.90
CA GLY A 156 15.34 3.51 -0.27
C GLY A 156 15.12 4.52 0.87
N LEU A 157 13.90 4.81 1.26
CA LEU A 157 13.57 5.55 2.49
C LEU A 157 13.85 4.70 3.73
N GLN A 158 13.90 5.32 4.91
CA GLN A 158 13.94 4.61 6.18
C GLN A 158 12.65 3.80 6.33
N GLY A 159 12.76 2.53 6.74
CA GLY A 159 11.62 1.63 6.84
C GLY A 159 11.60 0.84 8.14
N VAL A 160 10.41 0.58 8.67
CA VAL A 160 10.18 -0.29 9.84
C VAL A 160 9.33 -1.48 9.41
N MET A 161 9.93 -2.65 9.41
CA MET A 161 9.22 -3.91 9.28
C MET A 161 8.85 -4.39 10.68
N VAL A 162 7.56 -4.40 11.02
CA VAL A 162 7.09 -4.78 12.36
C VAL A 162 7.27 -6.27 12.63
N GLY A 163 7.29 -6.66 13.91
CA GLY A 163 7.62 -8.02 14.35
C GLY A 163 6.70 -9.11 13.80
N ASN A 164 5.42 -8.79 13.63
CA ASN A 164 4.40 -9.68 13.05
C ASN A 164 4.30 -9.63 11.51
N ALA A 165 5.34 -9.13 10.82
CA ALA A 165 5.36 -9.09 9.35
C ALA A 165 5.30 -10.50 8.75
N GLU A 166 4.59 -10.61 7.62
CA GLU A 166 4.43 -11.89 6.91
C GLU A 166 5.76 -12.48 6.41
N PRO A 167 5.88 -13.82 6.35
CA PRO A 167 7.15 -14.48 5.97
C PRO A 167 7.70 -14.05 4.62
N GLY A 168 6.84 -13.75 3.64
CA GLY A 168 7.25 -13.28 2.32
C GLY A 168 7.95 -11.93 2.36
N LEU A 169 7.47 -11.00 3.20
CA LEU A 169 8.10 -9.71 3.40
C LEU A 169 9.41 -9.85 4.18
N VAL A 170 9.43 -10.68 5.22
CA VAL A 170 10.64 -10.97 5.99
C VAL A 170 11.75 -11.54 5.10
N ALA A 171 11.42 -12.40 4.14
CA ALA A 171 12.38 -12.96 3.19
C ALA A 171 13.03 -11.90 2.29
N ALA A 172 12.41 -10.74 2.12
CA ALA A 172 12.96 -9.63 1.35
C ALA A 172 14.00 -8.79 2.12
N LEU A 173 14.02 -8.87 3.46
CA LEU A 173 14.84 -8.02 4.32
C LEU A 173 16.34 -7.95 3.93
N PRO A 174 17.02 -9.03 3.52
CA PRO A 174 18.44 -8.96 3.16
C PRO A 174 18.78 -8.00 2.01
N ARG A 175 17.79 -7.65 1.18
CA ARG A 175 17.96 -6.71 0.06
C ARG A 175 17.48 -5.29 0.37
N LEU A 176 17.03 -5.03 1.60
CA LEU A 176 16.43 -3.78 2.06
C LEU A 176 17.33 -3.08 3.10
N PRO A 177 18.44 -2.45 2.70
CA PRO A 177 19.51 -2.01 3.61
C PRO A 177 19.10 -0.89 4.57
N ARG A 178 17.99 -0.19 4.30
CA ARG A 178 17.48 0.90 5.15
C ARG A 178 16.22 0.51 5.92
N VAL A 179 15.91 -0.79 5.99
CA VAL A 179 14.76 -1.29 6.74
C VAL A 179 15.22 -1.92 8.05
N TYR A 180 14.73 -1.37 9.14
CA TYR A 180 14.86 -1.92 10.48
C TYR A 180 13.77 -2.94 10.72
N ARG A 181 14.12 -4.14 11.20
CA ARG A 181 13.15 -5.12 11.65
C ARG A 181 12.94 -4.96 13.15
N ALA A 182 11.76 -4.53 13.55
CA ALA A 182 11.35 -4.41 14.93
C ALA A 182 11.04 -5.78 15.54
N GLU A 183 11.21 -5.90 16.86
CA GLU A 183 10.74 -7.04 17.66
C GLU A 183 9.26 -6.88 18.01
N GLY A 184 8.83 -5.63 18.28
CA GLY A 184 7.45 -5.28 18.59
C GLY A 184 6.50 -5.49 17.42
N GLU A 185 5.25 -5.85 17.71
CA GLU A 185 4.19 -6.04 16.74
C GLU A 185 3.40 -4.73 16.50
N GLY A 186 2.89 -4.53 15.29
CA GLY A 186 2.04 -3.40 14.95
C GLY A 186 2.60 -2.06 15.43
N CYS A 187 1.81 -1.30 16.21
CA CYS A 187 2.20 0.03 16.69
C CYS A 187 3.43 0.01 17.60
N GLU A 188 3.64 -1.04 18.41
CA GLU A 188 4.83 -1.17 19.26
C GLU A 188 6.09 -1.23 18.41
N GLY A 189 6.08 -2.03 17.35
CA GLY A 189 7.18 -2.11 16.39
C GLY A 189 7.42 -0.79 15.67
N ILE A 190 6.38 -0.04 15.32
CA ILE A 190 6.53 1.30 14.71
C ILE A 190 7.22 2.25 15.67
N VAL A 191 6.82 2.29 16.94
CA VAL A 191 7.44 3.14 17.98
C VAL A 191 8.91 2.76 18.18
N GLU A 192 9.22 1.46 18.22
CA GLU A 192 10.59 0.94 18.29
C GLU A 192 11.43 1.44 17.11
N GLY A 193 10.92 1.30 15.89
CA GLY A 193 11.61 1.74 14.68
C GLY A 193 11.80 3.25 14.60
N LEU A 194 10.82 4.06 15.03
CA LEU A 194 10.97 5.51 15.12
C LEU A 194 12.08 5.90 16.09
N ARG A 195 12.22 5.22 17.22
CA ARG A 195 13.35 5.43 18.16
C ARG A 195 14.68 5.04 17.52
N HIS A 196 14.72 3.92 16.79
CA HIS A 196 15.91 3.46 16.08
C HIS A 196 16.42 4.50 15.07
N PHE A 197 15.52 5.16 14.33
CA PHE A 197 15.85 6.20 13.35
C PHE A 197 16.02 7.61 13.95
N GLY A 198 15.98 7.75 15.27
CA GLY A 198 16.21 9.03 15.95
C GLY A 198 15.00 9.94 16.06
N PHE A 199 13.79 9.45 15.74
CA PHE A 199 12.54 10.20 15.88
C PHE A 199 11.88 10.06 17.25
N GLY A 200 12.58 9.49 18.23
CA GLY A 200 12.04 9.26 19.58
C GLY A 200 11.50 10.51 20.26
N SER A 201 12.11 11.67 20.04
CA SER A 201 11.64 12.95 20.60
C SER A 201 10.27 13.40 20.08
N LEU A 202 9.84 12.91 18.92
CA LEU A 202 8.53 13.22 18.35
C LEU A 202 7.40 12.41 19.01
N LEU A 203 7.74 11.32 19.71
CA LEU A 203 6.76 10.44 20.34
C LEU A 203 6.19 11.03 21.64
N GLY A 204 6.71 12.17 22.11
CA GLY A 204 6.39 12.71 23.42
C GLY A 204 6.82 11.75 24.54
N GLU A 205 6.47 12.07 25.74
CA GLU A 205 6.47 11.11 26.85
C GLU A 205 5.23 10.18 26.66
N LEU A 206 5.32 9.27 25.68
CA LEU A 206 4.46 8.09 25.70
C LEU A 206 4.88 7.33 26.95
N ALA A 207 4.05 7.45 27.98
CA ALA A 207 4.28 7.07 29.35
C ALA A 207 5.12 5.80 29.51
N GLU A 208 6.03 5.87 30.47
CA GLU A 208 6.70 4.73 31.07
C GLU A 208 5.70 3.64 31.53
#